data_5043b26270bf228826d76985cd05a786
#
_entry.id   5043b26270bf228826d76985cd05a786
#
_cell.length_a   1.000
_cell.length_b   1.000
_cell.length_c   1.000
_cell.angle_alpha   90.00
_cell.angle_beta   90.00
_cell.angle_gamma   90.00
#
_symmetry.space_group_name_H-M   'P 1'
#
loop_
_entity.id
_entity.type
_entity.pdbx_description
1 polymer ?
#
loop_
_entity_poly.entity_id
_entity_poly.type
_entity_poly.pdbx_seq_one_letter_code
_entity_poly.pdbx_strand_id
1 'polypeptide(L)'
;LGSKGTKKFEIPTRIPNVTFEIPPSWGGYQPVSLRHDKARQLYFWMFPATGKVGHDDLVVWFNGGPGCSSLTGVLTEEGPVKFNNVTHKAEPNPYSWTNLTNMIWVDQPAGTGFSRGQPKNQSMEQIAEEFNGFLLSLYQTFPKLQGKRLWLAGESLSLIHI
;
A
#
# COMPACT_ATOMS: atom_id res chain seq x y z
N LEU A 1 -8.97 -5.12 -11.04
CA LEU A 1 -7.53 -5.40 -10.95
C LEU A 1 -7.24 -6.90 -11.05
N GLY A 2 -8.17 -7.77 -10.62
CA GLY A 2 -8.00 -9.23 -10.62
C GLY A 2 -7.68 -9.81 -12.00
N SER A 3 -6.70 -10.70 -12.04
CA SER A 3 -6.31 -11.54 -13.16
C SER A 3 -5.74 -12.86 -12.62
N LYS A 4 -5.53 -13.85 -13.49
CA LYS A 4 -4.94 -15.13 -13.07
C LYS A 4 -3.60 -14.95 -12.35
N GLY A 5 -2.76 -14.00 -12.80
CA GLY A 5 -1.45 -13.70 -12.22
C GLY A 5 -1.50 -12.96 -10.87
N THR A 6 -2.59 -12.25 -10.58
CA THR A 6 -2.76 -11.48 -9.33
C THR A 6 -3.49 -12.23 -8.23
N LYS A 7 -4.03 -13.42 -8.53
CA LYS A 7 -4.84 -14.20 -7.57
C LYS A 7 -4.12 -14.50 -6.26
N LYS A 8 -2.81 -14.72 -6.30
CA LYS A 8 -1.99 -15.00 -5.11
C LYS A 8 -1.86 -13.81 -4.14
N PHE A 9 -2.25 -12.61 -4.57
CA PHE A 9 -2.25 -11.38 -3.77
C PHE A 9 -3.64 -11.01 -3.25
N GLU A 10 -4.70 -11.71 -3.68
CA GLU A 10 -6.06 -11.42 -3.23
C GLU A 10 -6.19 -11.67 -1.73
N ILE A 11 -6.69 -10.66 -1.03
CA ILE A 11 -7.00 -10.76 0.40
C ILE A 11 -8.47 -11.20 0.53
N PRO A 12 -8.77 -12.22 1.36
CA PRO A 12 -10.16 -12.60 1.61
C PRO A 12 -10.99 -11.41 2.12
N THR A 13 -12.21 -11.25 1.60
CA THR A 13 -13.10 -10.17 2.05
C THR A 13 -13.63 -10.42 3.47
N ARG A 14 -13.61 -11.67 3.92
CA ARG A 14 -13.92 -12.07 5.31
C ARG A 14 -12.64 -12.35 6.07
N ILE A 15 -12.35 -11.51 7.04
CA ILE A 15 -11.18 -11.64 7.93
C ILE A 15 -11.67 -12.13 9.31
N PRO A 16 -10.98 -13.08 9.96
CA PRO A 16 -11.33 -13.49 11.31
C PRO A 16 -11.46 -12.30 12.28
N ASN A 17 -12.49 -12.33 13.12
CA ASN A 17 -12.82 -11.28 14.09
C ASN A 17 -13.25 -9.92 13.51
N VAL A 18 -13.43 -9.80 12.19
CA VAL A 18 -14.06 -8.66 11.54
C VAL A 18 -15.52 -9.01 11.22
N THR A 19 -16.47 -8.22 11.70
CA THR A 19 -17.91 -8.51 11.65
C THR A 19 -18.57 -8.12 10.31
N PHE A 20 -17.82 -7.52 9.40
CA PHE A 20 -18.26 -7.09 8.07
C PHE A 20 -17.29 -7.58 6.99
N GLU A 21 -17.72 -7.55 5.74
CA GLU A 21 -16.83 -7.84 4.61
C GLU A 21 -16.03 -6.60 4.24
N ILE A 22 -14.70 -6.74 4.19
CA ILE A 22 -13.84 -5.66 3.68
C ILE A 22 -13.97 -5.57 2.15
N PRO A 23 -13.72 -4.42 1.54
CA PRO A 23 -13.70 -4.30 0.08
C PRO A 23 -12.68 -5.26 -0.55
N PRO A 24 -12.89 -5.70 -1.80
CA PRO A 24 -11.90 -6.48 -2.53
C PRO A 24 -10.53 -5.78 -2.51
N SER A 25 -9.49 -6.53 -2.18
CA SER A 25 -8.15 -5.95 -2.02
C SER A 25 -7.05 -6.94 -2.39
N TRP A 26 -5.85 -6.42 -2.61
CA TRP A 26 -4.65 -7.18 -2.91
C TRP A 26 -3.53 -6.74 -1.98
N GLY A 27 -2.83 -7.68 -1.39
CA GLY A 27 -1.70 -7.40 -0.50
C GLY A 27 -0.58 -8.40 -0.65
N GLY A 28 0.62 -7.98 -0.37
CA GLY A 28 1.79 -8.85 -0.44
C GLY A 28 3.08 -8.09 -0.67
N TYR A 29 4.03 -8.75 -1.29
CA TYR A 29 5.40 -8.25 -1.44
C TYR A 29 5.76 -8.06 -2.90
N GLN A 30 6.46 -6.95 -3.19
CA GLN A 30 7.11 -6.73 -4.46
C GLN A 30 8.59 -6.42 -4.25
N PRO A 31 9.50 -6.97 -5.07
CA PRO A 31 10.92 -6.71 -4.94
C PRO A 31 11.24 -5.24 -5.27
N VAL A 32 12.24 -4.70 -4.58
CA VAL A 32 12.76 -3.34 -4.83
C VAL A 32 13.65 -3.27 -6.06
N SER A 33 13.96 -4.41 -6.68
CA SER A 33 14.75 -4.50 -7.91
C SER A 33 14.30 -5.69 -8.74
N LEU A 34 14.17 -5.47 -10.04
CA LEU A 34 13.86 -6.54 -11.00
C LEU A 34 15.05 -7.50 -11.25
N ARG A 35 16.27 -7.07 -10.94
CA ARG A 35 17.50 -7.75 -11.38
C ARG A 35 18.37 -8.32 -10.26
N HIS A 36 18.51 -7.63 -9.13
CA HIS A 36 19.66 -7.87 -8.24
C HIS A 36 19.33 -8.23 -6.79
N ASP A 37 18.25 -7.77 -6.22
CA ASP A 37 17.98 -8.01 -4.78
C ASP A 37 16.52 -8.40 -4.55
N LYS A 38 16.23 -9.68 -4.72
CA LYS A 38 14.90 -10.24 -4.40
C LYS A 38 14.68 -10.43 -2.89
N ALA A 39 15.72 -10.29 -2.08
CA ALA A 39 15.61 -10.41 -0.63
C ALA A 39 15.00 -9.15 0.00
N ARG A 40 15.18 -7.98 -0.66
CA ARG A 40 14.56 -6.73 -0.23
C ARG A 40 13.25 -6.55 -0.97
N GLN A 41 12.15 -6.47 -0.22
CA GLN A 41 10.80 -6.39 -0.76
C GLN A 41 9.99 -5.39 0.04
N LEU A 42 9.20 -4.55 -0.62
CA LEU A 42 8.23 -3.72 0.06
C LEU A 42 6.90 -4.45 0.15
N TYR A 43 6.30 -4.38 1.33
CA TYR A 43 4.92 -4.82 1.54
C TYR A 43 3.97 -3.73 1.07
N PHE A 44 2.88 -4.14 0.44
CA PHE A 44 1.80 -3.25 0.03
C PHE A 44 0.44 -3.84 0.37
N TRP A 45 -0.53 -2.96 0.58
CA TRP A 45 -1.94 -3.31 0.60
C TRP A 45 -2.69 -2.32 -0.29
N MET A 46 -3.44 -2.84 -1.26
CA MET A 46 -4.09 -2.08 -2.32
C MET A 46 -5.59 -2.33 -2.32
N PHE A 47 -6.35 -1.25 -2.44
CA PHE A 47 -7.79 -1.24 -2.63
C PHE A 47 -8.15 -0.44 -3.88
N PRO A 48 -9.04 -0.95 -4.76
CA PRO A 48 -9.53 -0.19 -5.88
C PRO A 48 -10.48 0.92 -5.43
N ALA A 49 -10.67 1.92 -6.29
CA ALA A 49 -11.70 2.93 -6.10
C ALA A 49 -13.08 2.28 -5.99
N THR A 50 -13.84 2.69 -4.98
CA THR A 50 -15.22 2.22 -4.72
C THR A 50 -16.25 3.26 -5.16
N GLY A 51 -15.86 4.52 -5.31
CA GLY A 51 -16.71 5.62 -5.76
C GLY A 51 -16.97 5.61 -7.28
N LYS A 52 -17.70 6.62 -7.75
CA LYS A 52 -18.02 6.79 -9.17
C LYS A 52 -16.90 7.45 -9.99
N VAL A 53 -15.91 8.02 -9.33
CA VAL A 53 -14.79 8.79 -9.90
C VAL A 53 -13.44 8.19 -9.49
N GLY A 54 -12.37 8.70 -10.07
CA GLY A 54 -11.00 8.36 -9.62
C GLY A 54 -10.49 6.99 -10.03
N HIS A 55 -11.20 6.27 -10.90
CA HIS A 55 -10.76 4.95 -11.36
C HIS A 55 -9.46 5.02 -12.19
N ASP A 56 -9.14 6.19 -12.78
CA ASP A 56 -7.93 6.42 -13.56
C ASP A 56 -6.78 6.99 -12.74
N ASP A 57 -7.01 7.22 -11.45
CA ASP A 57 -6.00 7.68 -10.51
C ASP A 57 -5.50 6.53 -9.64
N LEU A 58 -4.24 6.63 -9.24
CA LEU A 58 -3.59 5.72 -8.32
C LEU A 58 -2.82 6.56 -7.30
N VAL A 59 -3.22 6.52 -6.05
CA VAL A 59 -2.50 7.15 -4.94
C VAL A 59 -1.69 6.09 -4.21
N VAL A 60 -0.41 6.35 -4.03
CA VAL A 60 0.45 5.60 -3.11
C VAL A 60 0.64 6.42 -1.85
N TRP A 61 0.29 5.84 -0.71
CA TRP A 61 0.40 6.45 0.60
C TRP A 61 1.61 5.93 1.38
N PHE A 62 2.25 6.82 2.10
CA PHE A 62 3.34 6.52 3.02
C PHE A 62 3.09 7.17 4.38
N ASN A 63 3.18 6.40 5.48
CA ASN A 63 3.33 6.97 6.79
C ASN A 63 4.79 7.41 7.02
N GLY A 64 4.97 8.38 7.90
CA GLY A 64 6.26 8.98 8.21
C GLY A 64 7.09 8.19 9.21
N GLY A 65 7.71 8.91 10.12
CA GLY A 65 8.52 8.31 11.16
C GLY A 65 9.97 8.82 11.20
N PRO A 66 10.91 8.40 10.38
CA PRO A 66 10.87 7.36 9.35
C PRO A 66 10.65 5.94 9.93
N GLY A 67 10.12 5.04 9.09
CA GLY A 67 10.02 3.61 9.44
C GLY A 67 8.72 3.21 10.15
N CYS A 68 7.69 4.06 10.20
CA CYS A 68 6.36 3.64 10.60
C CYS A 68 5.68 2.86 9.48
N SER A 69 4.91 1.84 9.85
CA SER A 69 4.12 1.08 8.87
C SER A 69 2.98 1.91 8.31
N SER A 70 2.84 1.91 6.99
CA SER A 70 1.72 2.57 6.30
C SER A 70 0.38 1.86 6.53
N LEU A 71 0.37 0.69 7.16
CA LEU A 71 -0.86 0.08 7.65
C LEU A 71 -1.52 0.90 8.77
N THR A 72 -0.79 1.82 9.41
CA THR A 72 -1.38 2.82 10.30
C THR A 72 -2.41 3.65 9.53
N GLY A 73 -2.06 4.18 8.35
CA GLY A 73 -2.99 4.90 7.47
C GLY A 73 -4.21 4.07 7.09
N VAL A 74 -4.00 2.78 6.73
CA VAL A 74 -5.12 1.88 6.41
C VAL A 74 -6.10 1.75 7.57
N LEU A 75 -5.59 1.58 8.80
CA LEU A 75 -6.37 1.11 9.94
C LEU A 75 -6.80 2.23 10.89
N THR A 76 -6.23 3.42 10.79
CA THR A 76 -6.54 4.52 11.72
C THR A 76 -6.89 5.84 11.04
N GLU A 77 -6.63 5.97 9.73
CA GLU A 77 -6.73 7.24 9.02
C GLU A 77 -7.69 7.13 7.82
N GLU A 78 -7.16 7.01 6.61
CA GLU A 78 -7.91 7.15 5.36
C GLU A 78 -8.27 5.81 4.67
N GLY A 79 -7.87 4.68 5.24
CA GLY A 79 -8.20 3.36 4.70
C GLY A 79 -9.68 2.99 4.85
N PRO A 80 -10.14 1.94 4.15
CA PRO A 80 -11.54 1.53 4.15
C PRO A 80 -11.97 0.80 5.43
N VAL A 81 -11.02 0.37 6.23
CA VAL A 81 -11.24 -0.31 7.52
C VAL A 81 -10.58 0.52 8.61
N LYS A 82 -11.32 0.86 9.62
CA LYS A 82 -10.82 1.65 10.76
C LYS A 82 -10.84 0.81 12.03
N PHE A 83 -9.74 0.83 12.78
CA PHE A 83 -9.70 0.22 14.10
C PHE A 83 -10.16 1.24 15.15
N ASN A 84 -11.20 0.89 15.90
CA ASN A 84 -11.73 1.71 16.97
C ASN A 84 -11.00 1.39 18.27
N ASN A 85 -10.21 2.34 18.78
CA ASN A 85 -9.40 2.17 19.97
C ASN A 85 -10.22 2.05 21.27
N VAL A 86 -11.49 2.46 21.25
CA VAL A 86 -12.38 2.36 22.43
C VAL A 86 -13.05 1.00 22.50
N THR A 87 -13.57 0.53 21.35
CA THR A 87 -14.27 -0.76 21.26
C THR A 87 -13.34 -1.94 21.00
N HIS A 88 -12.07 -1.67 20.62
CA HIS A 88 -11.09 -2.65 20.14
C HIS A 88 -11.60 -3.50 18.98
N LYS A 89 -12.42 -2.91 18.10
CA LYS A 89 -13.00 -3.59 16.94
C LYS A 89 -12.68 -2.86 15.65
N ALA A 90 -12.64 -3.63 14.56
CA ALA A 90 -12.61 -3.06 13.23
C ALA A 90 -14.01 -2.57 12.84
N GLU A 91 -14.08 -1.42 12.19
CA GLU A 91 -15.30 -0.77 11.70
C GLU A 91 -15.10 -0.30 10.25
N PRO A 92 -16.16 -0.26 9.41
CA PRO A 92 -16.05 0.36 8.10
C PRO A 92 -15.75 1.86 8.24
N ASN A 93 -14.89 2.38 7.39
CA ASN A 93 -14.61 3.82 7.33
C ASN A 93 -15.41 4.48 6.18
N PRO A 94 -16.49 5.22 6.44
CA PRO A 94 -17.27 5.87 5.40
C PRO A 94 -16.52 7.03 4.71
N TYR A 95 -15.45 7.52 5.32
CA TYR A 95 -14.62 8.61 4.80
C TYR A 95 -13.32 8.13 4.16
N SER A 96 -13.26 6.86 3.80
CA SER A 96 -12.07 6.31 3.15
C SER A 96 -11.76 7.01 1.82
N TRP A 97 -10.48 7.22 1.58
CA TRP A 97 -9.99 7.74 0.30
C TRP A 97 -10.22 6.78 -0.87
N THR A 98 -10.49 5.51 -0.60
CA THR A 98 -10.95 4.58 -1.63
C THR A 98 -12.27 5.00 -2.28
N ASN A 99 -13.05 5.88 -1.65
CA ASN A 99 -14.22 6.49 -2.27
C ASN A 99 -13.87 7.43 -3.43
N LEU A 100 -12.62 7.91 -3.47
CA LEU A 100 -12.13 8.90 -4.44
C LEU A 100 -11.21 8.31 -5.48
N THR A 101 -10.41 7.28 -5.14
CA THR A 101 -9.31 6.81 -5.98
C THR A 101 -8.89 5.38 -5.65
N ASN A 102 -8.10 4.77 -6.54
CA ASN A 102 -7.37 3.54 -6.18
C ASN A 102 -6.25 3.89 -5.21
N MET A 103 -6.15 3.16 -4.13
CA MET A 103 -5.19 3.41 -3.05
C MET A 103 -4.23 2.23 -2.87
N ILE A 104 -2.97 2.54 -2.67
CA ILE A 104 -1.93 1.59 -2.24
C ILE A 104 -1.21 2.17 -1.03
N TRP A 105 -1.16 1.44 0.05
CA TRP A 105 -0.32 1.72 1.21
C TRP A 105 0.94 0.87 1.11
N VAL A 106 2.10 1.48 1.29
CA VAL A 106 3.40 0.82 1.13
C VAL A 106 4.25 1.03 2.37
N ASP A 107 4.72 -0.06 2.95
CA ASP A 107 5.71 -0.01 4.02
C ASP A 107 7.09 0.28 3.43
N GLN A 108 7.61 1.49 3.63
CA GLN A 108 8.88 1.98 3.10
C GLN A 108 9.70 2.65 4.22
N PRO A 109 11.04 2.50 4.19
CA PRO A 109 11.87 1.67 3.31
C PRO A 109 11.82 0.16 3.65
N ALA A 110 12.59 -0.64 2.92
CA ALA A 110 12.70 -2.08 3.19
C ALA A 110 13.19 -2.33 4.63
N GLY A 111 12.49 -3.23 5.36
CA GLY A 111 12.68 -3.45 6.81
C GLY A 111 11.67 -2.70 7.68
N THR A 112 10.85 -1.81 7.09
CA THR A 112 9.75 -1.13 7.79
C THR A 112 8.52 -2.01 7.84
N GLY A 113 7.83 -2.04 8.97
CA GLY A 113 6.55 -2.73 9.12
C GLY A 113 6.63 -4.20 8.70
N PHE A 114 5.86 -4.57 7.68
CA PHE A 114 5.87 -5.91 7.09
C PHE A 114 6.88 -6.06 5.94
N SER A 115 7.53 -4.99 5.50
CA SER A 115 8.53 -5.05 4.44
C SER A 115 9.76 -5.87 4.84
N ARG A 116 10.33 -6.58 3.85
CA ARG A 116 11.44 -7.50 4.05
C ARG A 116 12.76 -6.86 3.67
N GLY A 117 13.81 -7.24 4.39
CA GLY A 117 15.18 -6.78 4.20
C GLY A 117 15.75 -6.24 5.50
N GLN A 118 17.07 -6.20 5.59
CA GLN A 118 17.72 -5.56 6.74
C GLN A 118 17.66 -4.03 6.56
N PRO A 119 17.31 -3.28 7.63
CA PRO A 119 17.46 -1.84 7.61
C PRO A 119 18.90 -1.47 7.26
N LYS A 120 19.07 -0.52 6.36
CA LYS A 120 20.36 0.03 5.98
C LYS A 120 20.33 1.53 6.18
N ASN A 121 21.46 2.13 6.52
CA ASN A 121 21.62 3.57 6.40
C ASN A 121 21.60 3.89 4.90
N GLN A 122 20.49 4.42 4.43
CA GLN A 122 20.27 4.74 3.02
C GLN A 122 20.13 6.24 2.87
N SER A 123 20.66 6.76 1.76
CA SER A 123 20.31 8.10 1.34
C SER A 123 18.86 8.12 0.79
N MET A 124 18.29 9.30 0.66
CA MET A 124 16.94 9.46 0.10
C MET A 124 16.87 8.97 -1.34
N GLU A 125 17.93 9.20 -2.12
CA GLU A 125 18.05 8.69 -3.50
C GLU A 125 17.97 7.16 -3.55
N GLN A 126 18.64 6.47 -2.63
CA GLN A 126 18.60 5.00 -2.55
C GLN A 126 17.21 4.50 -2.19
N ILE A 127 16.50 5.19 -1.30
CA ILE A 127 15.12 4.88 -0.94
C ILE A 127 14.19 5.10 -2.15
N ALA A 128 14.38 6.19 -2.89
CA ALA A 128 13.62 6.48 -4.11
C ALA A 128 13.89 5.45 -5.22
N GLU A 129 15.14 5.00 -5.38
CA GLU A 129 15.50 3.93 -6.32
C GLU A 129 14.81 2.60 -5.95
N GLU A 130 14.80 2.23 -4.68
CA GLU A 130 14.09 1.03 -4.19
C GLU A 130 12.58 1.14 -4.44
N PHE A 131 11.99 2.30 -4.21
CA PHE A 131 10.58 2.53 -4.49
C PHE A 131 10.28 2.46 -6.00
N ASN A 132 11.13 3.05 -6.84
CA ASN A 132 10.98 2.92 -8.29
C ASN A 132 11.05 1.45 -8.75
N GLY A 133 11.99 0.67 -8.21
CA GLY A 133 12.08 -0.77 -8.48
C GLY A 133 10.82 -1.52 -8.04
N PHE A 134 10.28 -1.18 -6.88
CA PHE A 134 8.99 -1.68 -6.40
C PHE A 134 7.85 -1.35 -7.37
N LEU A 135 7.72 -0.10 -7.83
CA LEU A 135 6.68 0.32 -8.78
C LEU A 135 6.76 -0.45 -10.09
N LEU A 136 7.96 -0.61 -10.64
CA LEU A 136 8.16 -1.41 -11.87
C LEU A 136 7.71 -2.85 -11.67
N SER A 137 8.04 -3.47 -10.53
CA SER A 137 7.60 -4.82 -10.19
C SER A 137 6.09 -4.91 -10.01
N LEU A 138 5.50 -3.90 -9.38
CA LEU A 138 4.06 -3.81 -9.19
C LEU A 138 3.33 -3.72 -10.52
N TYR A 139 3.79 -2.86 -11.45
CA TYR A 139 3.18 -2.70 -12.77
C TYR A 139 3.31 -3.96 -13.64
N GLN A 140 4.39 -4.73 -13.50
CA GLN A 140 4.51 -6.04 -14.15
C GLN A 140 3.50 -7.04 -13.59
N THR A 141 3.27 -7.00 -12.28
CA THR A 141 2.31 -7.89 -11.60
C THR A 141 0.87 -7.47 -11.86
N PHE A 142 0.60 -6.17 -11.87
CA PHE A 142 -0.72 -5.57 -12.05
C PHE A 142 -0.76 -4.64 -13.28
N PRO A 143 -0.76 -5.17 -14.51
CA PRO A 143 -0.68 -4.34 -15.73
C PRO A 143 -1.81 -3.33 -15.87
N LYS A 144 -2.98 -3.58 -15.25
CA LYS A 144 -4.11 -2.65 -15.24
C LYS A 144 -3.85 -1.36 -14.46
N LEU A 145 -2.76 -1.28 -13.70
CA LEU A 145 -2.32 -0.04 -13.05
C LEU A 145 -1.52 0.86 -13.98
N GLN A 146 -0.96 0.29 -15.06
CA GLN A 146 -0.24 1.07 -16.06
C GLN A 146 -1.19 2.08 -16.74
N GLY A 147 -0.69 3.28 -16.98
CA GLY A 147 -1.47 4.35 -17.60
C GLY A 147 -2.38 5.11 -16.64
N LYS A 148 -2.53 4.71 -15.38
CA LYS A 148 -3.19 5.51 -14.36
C LYS A 148 -2.31 6.69 -13.96
N ARG A 149 -2.93 7.82 -13.61
CA ARG A 149 -2.22 8.97 -13.05
C ARG A 149 -1.73 8.60 -11.66
N LEU A 150 -0.41 8.61 -11.48
CA LEU A 150 0.23 8.30 -10.21
C LEU A 150 0.34 9.55 -9.34
N TRP A 151 -0.11 9.42 -8.09
CA TRP A 151 0.02 10.43 -7.05
C TRP A 151 0.77 9.82 -5.89
N LEU A 152 1.72 10.53 -5.35
CA LEU A 152 2.40 10.17 -4.10
C LEU A 152 1.84 11.06 -3.00
N ALA A 153 1.39 10.45 -1.93
CA ALA A 153 0.83 11.12 -0.77
C ALA A 153 1.41 10.53 0.51
N GLY A 154 1.43 11.29 1.56
CA GLY A 154 1.93 10.80 2.84
C GLY A 154 1.90 11.88 3.89
N GLU A 155 2.32 11.54 5.09
CA GLU A 155 2.39 12.45 6.21
C GLU A 155 3.82 12.59 6.75
N SER A 156 4.05 13.70 7.49
CA SER A 156 5.27 13.94 8.24
C SER A 156 6.54 13.75 7.38
N LEU A 157 7.51 12.97 7.86
CA LEU A 157 8.79 12.75 7.19
C LEU A 157 8.70 11.91 5.91
N SER A 158 7.55 11.34 5.58
CA SER A 158 7.41 10.52 4.37
C SER A 158 7.60 11.33 3.08
N LEU A 159 7.22 12.61 3.07
CA LEU A 159 7.26 13.50 1.91
C LEU A 159 8.20 14.69 2.05
N ILE A 160 8.87 14.86 3.18
CA ILE A 160 9.71 16.04 3.43
C ILE A 160 10.94 16.11 2.51
N HIS A 161 11.23 15.04 1.78
CA HIS A 161 12.40 14.88 0.93
C HIS A 161 12.08 14.38 -0.49
N ILE A 162 10.83 14.50 -0.92
CA ILE A 162 10.43 14.23 -2.30
C ILE A 162 10.46 15.50 -3.12
#